data_46d1891e42240bc1c0579ce3ae8a7656
#
_entry.id   46d1891e42240bc1c0579ce3ae8a7656
#
_cell.length_a   1.000
_cell.length_b   1.000
_cell.length_c   1.000
_cell.angle_alpha   90.00
_cell.angle_beta   90.00
_cell.angle_gamma   90.00
#
_symmetry.space_group_name_H-M   'P 1'
#
loop_
_entity.id
_entity.type
_entity.pdbx_description
1 polymer ?
#
loop_
_entity_poly.entity_id
_entity_poly.type
_entity_poly.pdbx_seq_one_letter_code
_entity_poly.pdbx_strand_id
1 'polypeptide(L)'
;MGWTPPPTALTCQDGGVESHQREASVTEVSTIGLDLAKNVFQAHGADAAGAPVFRRKLRRDQVLAFFASQPSCVVAMEACPGAHHWGREISKLGHTVKLIAPAYVKPFVKRQKNDAADAEAICEAAQRPTMRFVAVKSEAKQASAVIFRTRDVLVGQRTQLINAIRGHLAEYGQIVPQGPAHVERLIAQIEDPASDLPPAARASLAVLVGTLRHLQEQTAALDAEIAARAKANDTARRLMSVPGIGPLIATAIEALAPPVETFRSGRDFAAWIGLTPVQRLSLIHISEPTR
;
A
#
# COMPACT_ATOMS: atom_id res chain seq x y z
N MET A 1 51.30 -49.51 26.56
CA MET A 1 50.72 -49.89 25.22
C MET A 1 50.91 -48.67 24.31
N GLY A 2 51.91 -48.79 23.42
CA GLY A 2 52.32 -47.70 22.55
C GLY A 2 51.40 -47.65 21.32
N TRP A 3 50.93 -46.47 20.99
CA TRP A 3 50.22 -46.17 19.78
C TRP A 3 51.21 -45.78 18.67
N THR A 4 51.24 -46.56 17.59
CA THR A 4 52.04 -46.27 16.38
C THR A 4 51.20 -45.61 15.33
N PRO A 5 51.58 -44.46 14.74
CA PRO A 5 50.85 -43.83 13.66
C PRO A 5 51.02 -44.58 12.33
N PRO A 6 50.03 -44.50 11.41
CA PRO A 6 50.13 -45.17 10.09
C PRO A 6 51.18 -44.50 9.18
N PRO A 7 51.70 -45.20 8.18
CA PRO A 7 52.74 -44.73 7.31
C PRO A 7 52.30 -43.61 6.37
N THR A 8 53.17 -42.63 6.19
CA THR A 8 53.10 -41.47 5.33
C THR A 8 52.74 -41.80 3.89
N ALA A 9 51.74 -41.09 3.38
CA ALA A 9 51.29 -41.19 2.00
C ALA A 9 52.37 -40.74 1.02
N LEU A 10 52.48 -41.50 -0.06
CA LEU A 10 53.36 -41.32 -1.20
C LEU A 10 53.11 -39.96 -1.89
N THR A 11 54.20 -39.35 -2.29
CA THR A 11 54.30 -38.17 -3.17
C THR A 11 53.45 -38.30 -4.41
N CYS A 12 52.48 -37.40 -4.59
CA CYS A 12 51.82 -37.22 -5.88
C CYS A 12 52.78 -36.43 -6.80
N GLN A 13 53.02 -37.06 -7.95
CA GLN A 13 53.72 -36.47 -9.09
C GLN A 13 53.00 -35.25 -9.63
N ASP A 14 53.77 -34.25 -10.08
CA ASP A 14 53.34 -33.08 -10.81
C ASP A 14 52.50 -33.44 -12.03
N GLY A 15 51.16 -33.29 -11.89
CA GLY A 15 50.24 -33.19 -12.99
C GLY A 15 49.94 -31.72 -13.22
N GLY A 16 50.30 -31.22 -14.39
CA GLY A 16 50.10 -29.81 -14.76
C GLY A 16 48.64 -29.39 -14.51
N VAL A 17 48.46 -28.41 -13.62
CA VAL A 17 47.23 -27.72 -13.43
C VAL A 17 47.02 -26.79 -14.63
N GLU A 18 46.31 -27.24 -15.65
CA GLU A 18 45.69 -26.33 -16.59
C GLU A 18 44.76 -25.45 -15.77
N SER A 19 45.23 -24.22 -15.56
CA SER A 19 44.40 -23.14 -15.05
C SER A 19 43.33 -22.85 -16.09
N HIS A 20 42.20 -23.56 -16.01
CA HIS A 20 40.96 -23.08 -16.57
C HIS A 20 40.69 -21.74 -15.84
N GLN A 21 41.16 -20.66 -16.45
CA GLN A 21 40.59 -19.36 -16.21
C GLN A 21 39.07 -19.55 -16.49
N ARG A 22 38.29 -19.76 -15.41
CA ARG A 22 36.85 -19.48 -15.46
C ARG A 22 36.79 -18.03 -15.86
N GLU A 23 36.55 -17.76 -17.14
CA GLU A 23 35.97 -16.49 -17.54
C GLU A 23 34.84 -16.23 -16.55
N ALA A 24 34.97 -15.15 -15.79
CA ALA A 24 33.90 -14.69 -14.93
C ALA A 24 32.74 -14.39 -15.88
N SER A 25 31.84 -15.37 -16.06
CA SER A 25 30.59 -15.11 -16.74
C SER A 25 29.97 -13.97 -15.98
N VAL A 26 29.91 -12.81 -16.59
CA VAL A 26 29.20 -11.64 -16.04
C VAL A 26 27.77 -12.12 -15.89
N THR A 27 27.43 -12.56 -14.69
CA THR A 27 26.07 -13.08 -14.40
C THR A 27 25.13 -11.91 -14.58
N GLU A 28 24.37 -11.94 -15.67
CA GLU A 28 23.49 -10.85 -16.05
C GLU A 28 22.34 -10.76 -15.06
N VAL A 29 22.12 -9.55 -14.53
CA VAL A 29 21.03 -9.30 -13.58
C VAL A 29 19.72 -9.28 -14.34
N SER A 30 18.83 -10.21 -14.05
CA SER A 30 17.50 -10.29 -14.66
C SER A 30 16.44 -9.56 -13.84
N THR A 31 16.57 -9.60 -12.50
CA THR A 31 15.57 -9.04 -11.58
C THR A 31 16.27 -8.32 -10.43
N ILE A 32 15.80 -7.12 -10.09
CA ILE A 32 16.23 -6.37 -8.92
C ILE A 32 15.02 -6.17 -8.01
N GLY A 33 15.08 -6.68 -6.78
CA GLY A 33 14.17 -6.32 -5.71
C GLY A 33 14.66 -5.03 -5.05
N LEU A 34 13.80 -4.02 -4.99
CA LEU A 34 14.09 -2.73 -4.38
C LEU A 34 13.14 -2.49 -3.20
N ASP A 35 13.69 -2.51 -2.00
CA ASP A 35 12.96 -2.09 -0.81
C ASP A 35 13.07 -0.59 -0.62
N LEU A 36 11.91 0.08 -0.50
CA LEU A 36 11.77 1.53 -0.44
C LEU A 36 11.74 2.00 1.00
N ALA A 37 12.66 2.88 1.35
CA ALA A 37 12.68 3.55 2.64
C ALA A 37 12.72 5.07 2.50
N LYS A 38 12.73 5.78 3.62
CA LYS A 38 12.76 7.24 3.60
C LYS A 38 14.07 7.78 3.03
N ASN A 39 15.20 7.26 3.45
CA ASN A 39 16.54 7.79 3.13
C ASN A 39 17.44 6.78 2.43
N VAL A 40 17.40 5.50 2.83
CA VAL A 40 18.31 4.45 2.35
C VAL A 40 17.50 3.28 1.83
N PHE A 41 17.66 2.96 0.58
CA PHE A 41 17.01 1.85 -0.12
C PHE A 41 17.91 0.63 -0.11
N GLN A 42 17.30 -0.56 -0.15
CA GLN A 42 18.03 -1.82 -0.31
C GLN A 42 17.73 -2.39 -1.69
N ALA A 43 18.76 -2.70 -2.44
CA ALA A 43 18.65 -3.35 -3.74
C ALA A 43 19.27 -4.75 -3.67
N HIS A 44 18.51 -5.75 -4.12
CA HIS A 44 18.94 -7.13 -4.25
C HIS A 44 18.79 -7.55 -5.71
N GLY A 45 19.90 -7.77 -6.40
CA GLY A 45 19.93 -8.25 -7.79
C GLY A 45 20.08 -9.75 -7.84
N ALA A 46 19.26 -10.38 -8.69
CA ALA A 46 19.32 -11.82 -8.98
C ALA A 46 19.37 -12.08 -10.49
N ASP A 47 19.96 -13.20 -10.88
CA ASP A 47 19.95 -13.68 -12.25
C ASP A 47 18.61 -14.33 -12.64
N ALA A 48 18.55 -14.89 -13.85
CA ALA A 48 17.36 -15.56 -14.34
C ALA A 48 17.00 -16.86 -13.60
N ALA A 49 17.98 -17.47 -12.91
CA ALA A 49 17.78 -18.66 -12.08
C ALA A 49 17.39 -18.30 -10.63
N GLY A 50 17.41 -17.01 -10.27
CA GLY A 50 17.14 -16.54 -8.92
C GLY A 50 18.36 -16.53 -8.00
N ALA A 51 19.56 -16.82 -8.53
CA ALA A 51 20.78 -16.73 -7.72
C ALA A 51 21.16 -15.26 -7.47
N PRO A 52 21.58 -14.92 -6.24
CA PRO A 52 21.93 -13.53 -5.90
C PRO A 52 23.21 -13.09 -6.62
N VAL A 53 23.14 -11.96 -7.33
CA VAL A 53 24.27 -11.33 -8.02
C VAL A 53 24.90 -10.24 -7.17
N PHE A 54 24.07 -9.40 -6.55
CA PHE A 54 24.53 -8.35 -5.65
C PHE A 54 23.52 -7.98 -4.56
N ARG A 55 24.01 -7.34 -3.50
CA ARG A 55 23.24 -6.64 -2.49
C ARG A 55 23.83 -5.25 -2.30
N ARG A 56 23.00 -4.22 -2.36
CA ARG A 56 23.47 -2.83 -2.31
C ARG A 56 22.57 -1.94 -1.49
N LYS A 57 23.18 -1.08 -0.66
CA LYS A 57 22.51 0.05 -0.02
C LYS A 57 22.66 1.25 -0.93
N LEU A 58 21.55 1.93 -1.21
CA LEU A 58 21.50 3.11 -2.06
C LEU A 58 20.89 4.27 -1.28
N ARG A 59 21.58 5.38 -1.19
CA ARG A 59 20.96 6.61 -0.72
C ARG A 59 19.94 7.08 -1.75
N ARG A 60 18.92 7.77 -1.28
CA ARG A 60 17.80 8.23 -2.11
C ARG A 60 18.26 8.99 -3.36
N ASP A 61 19.29 9.82 -3.25
CA ASP A 61 19.90 10.60 -4.32
C ASP A 61 20.65 9.74 -5.35
N GLN A 62 21.06 8.54 -4.99
CA GLN A 62 21.84 7.62 -5.82
C GLN A 62 20.98 6.66 -6.64
N VAL A 63 19.68 6.52 -6.33
CA VAL A 63 18.83 5.48 -6.90
C VAL A 63 18.74 5.57 -8.42
N LEU A 64 18.42 6.75 -8.97
CA LEU A 64 18.27 6.90 -10.42
C LEU A 64 19.60 6.74 -11.17
N ALA A 65 20.70 7.26 -10.63
CA ALA A 65 22.02 7.06 -11.22
C ALA A 65 22.44 5.58 -11.23
N PHE A 66 22.11 4.86 -10.15
CA PHE A 66 22.34 3.42 -10.09
C PHE A 66 21.56 2.67 -11.17
N PHE A 67 20.25 2.93 -11.32
CA PHE A 67 19.46 2.25 -12.35
C PHE A 67 19.85 2.68 -13.77
N ALA A 68 20.23 3.92 -13.99
CA ALA A 68 20.74 4.37 -15.30
C ALA A 68 22.02 3.62 -15.73
N SER A 69 22.80 3.11 -14.78
CA SER A 69 24.02 2.34 -15.04
C SER A 69 23.79 0.83 -15.20
N GLN A 70 22.57 0.33 -14.91
CA GLN A 70 22.24 -1.09 -15.04
C GLN A 70 21.69 -1.39 -16.45
N PRO A 71 21.96 -2.58 -16.99
CA PRO A 71 21.21 -3.09 -18.14
C PRO A 71 19.70 -3.14 -17.86
N SER A 72 18.88 -3.03 -18.92
CA SER A 72 17.43 -3.15 -18.77
C SER A 72 17.06 -4.48 -18.12
N CYS A 73 16.35 -4.42 -16.99
CA CYS A 73 15.95 -5.59 -16.21
C CYS A 73 14.58 -5.37 -15.57
N VAL A 74 14.06 -6.39 -14.91
CA VAL A 74 12.86 -6.28 -14.07
C VAL A 74 13.23 -5.61 -12.74
N VAL A 75 12.54 -4.54 -12.37
CA VAL A 75 12.68 -3.91 -11.06
C VAL A 75 11.37 -4.09 -10.28
N ALA A 76 11.44 -4.88 -9.23
CA ALA A 76 10.30 -5.17 -8.36
C ALA A 76 10.34 -4.32 -7.09
N MET A 77 9.21 -3.82 -6.65
CA MET A 77 9.04 -3.04 -5.43
C MET A 77 7.75 -3.43 -4.72
N GLU A 78 7.73 -3.32 -3.41
CA GLU A 78 6.49 -3.39 -2.66
C GLU A 78 5.61 -2.15 -2.95
N ALA A 79 4.30 -2.35 -3.11
CA ALA A 79 3.33 -1.27 -3.36
C ALA A 79 3.07 -0.48 -2.05
N CYS A 80 4.06 0.31 -1.64
CA CYS A 80 4.06 1.19 -0.46
C CYS A 80 4.02 2.68 -0.87
N PRO A 81 3.95 3.63 0.07
CA PRO A 81 4.06 5.05 -0.22
C PRO A 81 5.34 5.38 -0.99
N GLY A 82 5.20 6.07 -2.12
CA GLY A 82 6.31 6.40 -3.02
C GLY A 82 6.58 5.39 -4.14
N ALA A 83 6.10 4.15 -4.05
CA ALA A 83 6.36 3.11 -5.05
C ALA A 83 5.92 3.51 -6.47
N HIS A 84 4.80 4.19 -6.61
CA HIS A 84 4.35 4.67 -7.93
C HIS A 84 5.25 5.75 -8.52
N HIS A 85 5.79 6.65 -7.68
CA HIS A 85 6.76 7.65 -8.13
C HIS A 85 8.03 6.97 -8.64
N TRP A 86 8.66 6.13 -7.81
CA TRP A 86 9.86 5.40 -8.19
C TRP A 86 9.61 4.48 -9.39
N GLY A 87 8.43 3.88 -9.46
CA GLY A 87 8.04 3.06 -10.60
C GLY A 87 8.05 3.83 -11.91
N ARG A 88 7.52 5.04 -11.93
CA ARG A 88 7.56 5.90 -13.13
C ARG A 88 8.98 6.34 -13.49
N GLU A 89 9.76 6.79 -12.49
CA GLU A 89 11.11 7.28 -12.76
C GLU A 89 12.05 6.17 -13.25
N ILE A 90 11.97 4.99 -12.63
CA ILE A 90 12.77 3.83 -13.06
C ILE A 90 12.31 3.30 -14.43
N SER A 91 11.01 3.34 -14.73
CA SER A 91 10.52 2.97 -16.05
C SER A 91 11.02 3.89 -17.17
N LYS A 92 11.20 5.19 -16.88
CA LYS A 92 11.81 6.15 -17.85
C LYS A 92 13.25 5.79 -18.22
N LEU A 93 13.94 5.05 -17.38
CA LEU A 93 15.31 4.55 -17.62
C LEU A 93 15.33 3.23 -18.44
N GLY A 94 14.19 2.73 -18.89
CA GLY A 94 14.09 1.55 -19.74
C GLY A 94 13.92 0.22 -18.98
N HIS A 95 13.72 0.26 -17.67
CA HIS A 95 13.45 -0.94 -16.86
C HIS A 95 11.96 -1.33 -16.86
N THR A 96 11.69 -2.64 -16.72
CA THR A 96 10.33 -3.15 -16.53
C THR A 96 9.99 -3.14 -15.04
N VAL A 97 9.13 -2.21 -14.61
CA VAL A 97 8.77 -2.09 -13.19
C VAL A 97 7.56 -2.95 -12.84
N LYS A 98 7.66 -3.68 -11.73
CA LYS A 98 6.61 -4.53 -11.16
C LYS A 98 6.36 -4.15 -9.70
N LEU A 99 5.14 -3.72 -9.37
CA LEU A 99 4.73 -3.47 -7.99
C LEU A 99 4.01 -4.68 -7.43
N ILE A 100 4.33 -5.08 -6.19
CA ILE A 100 3.76 -6.24 -5.52
C ILE A 100 3.03 -5.76 -4.27
N ALA A 101 1.80 -6.22 -4.07
CA ALA A 101 1.06 -5.90 -2.85
C ALA A 101 1.79 -6.47 -1.61
N PRO A 102 1.87 -5.71 -0.48
CA PRO A 102 2.59 -6.13 0.74
C PRO A 102 2.21 -7.52 1.24
N ALA A 103 0.92 -7.86 1.14
CA ALA A 103 0.42 -9.18 1.54
C ALA A 103 1.06 -10.34 0.77
N TYR A 104 1.52 -10.11 -0.47
CA TYR A 104 2.15 -11.13 -1.31
C TYR A 104 3.68 -11.17 -1.17
N VAL A 105 4.31 -10.14 -0.62
CA VAL A 105 5.73 -10.14 -0.29
C VAL A 105 5.98 -10.83 1.05
N LYS A 106 5.11 -10.58 2.04
CA LYS A 106 5.24 -11.08 3.41
C LYS A 106 5.58 -12.57 3.55
N PRO A 107 5.02 -13.52 2.77
CA PRO A 107 5.36 -14.94 2.88
C PRO A 107 6.81 -15.28 2.52
N PHE A 108 7.50 -14.42 1.78
CA PHE A 108 8.89 -14.61 1.33
C PHE A 108 9.92 -14.01 2.29
N VAL A 109 9.47 -13.21 3.28
CA VAL A 109 10.36 -12.62 4.28
C VAL A 109 10.87 -13.72 5.23
N LYS A 110 12.17 -13.95 5.22
CA LYS A 110 12.84 -14.92 6.11
C LYS A 110 12.83 -14.40 7.56
N ARG A 111 12.97 -15.32 8.52
CA ARG A 111 13.06 -14.98 9.96
C ARG A 111 14.18 -13.97 10.20
N GLN A 112 13.95 -13.03 11.13
CA GLN A 112 14.76 -11.85 11.47
C GLN A 112 14.55 -10.70 10.48
N LYS A 113 13.76 -9.71 10.92
CA LYS A 113 13.48 -8.50 10.15
C LYS A 113 14.79 -7.73 9.92
N ASN A 114 15.18 -7.69 8.65
CA ASN A 114 16.35 -6.96 8.18
C ASN A 114 16.00 -6.40 6.80
N ASP A 115 16.22 -5.11 6.60
CA ASP A 115 15.91 -4.40 5.35
C ASP A 115 16.52 -5.07 4.10
N ALA A 116 17.67 -5.73 4.23
CA ALA A 116 18.26 -6.51 3.14
C ALA A 116 17.47 -7.78 2.82
N ALA A 117 16.83 -8.40 3.82
CA ALA A 117 15.96 -9.56 3.63
C ALA A 117 14.63 -9.16 2.97
N ASP A 118 14.15 -7.93 3.20
CA ASP A 118 12.94 -7.43 2.56
C ASP A 118 13.16 -7.22 1.04
N ALA A 119 14.31 -6.67 0.62
CA ALA A 119 14.67 -6.56 -0.80
C ALA A 119 14.85 -7.93 -1.48
N GLU A 120 15.42 -8.92 -0.76
CA GLU A 120 15.53 -10.30 -1.24
C GLU A 120 14.13 -10.93 -1.40
N ALA A 121 13.25 -10.77 -0.42
CA ALA A 121 11.87 -11.28 -0.49
C ALA A 121 11.07 -10.67 -1.65
N ILE A 122 11.22 -9.36 -1.91
CA ILE A 122 10.62 -8.69 -3.07
C ILE A 122 11.15 -9.30 -4.38
N CYS A 123 12.46 -9.52 -4.48
CA CYS A 123 13.09 -10.11 -5.66
C CYS A 123 12.58 -11.54 -5.90
N GLU A 124 12.52 -12.37 -4.87
CA GLU A 124 12.01 -13.73 -4.93
C GLU A 124 10.52 -13.77 -5.30
N ALA A 125 9.71 -12.93 -4.68
CA ALA A 125 8.29 -12.82 -4.99
C ALA A 125 8.04 -12.43 -6.45
N ALA A 126 8.84 -11.52 -7.01
CA ALA A 126 8.71 -11.04 -8.39
C ALA A 126 8.94 -12.12 -9.46
N GLN A 127 9.71 -13.15 -9.13
CA GLN A 127 10.05 -14.25 -10.05
C GLN A 127 9.00 -15.37 -10.06
N ARG A 128 7.99 -15.32 -9.18
CA ARG A 128 6.96 -16.36 -9.13
C ARG A 128 5.98 -16.26 -10.31
N PRO A 129 5.72 -17.36 -11.04
CA PRO A 129 4.88 -17.36 -12.25
C PRO A 129 3.43 -16.89 -11.98
N THR A 130 2.92 -17.13 -10.78
CA THR A 130 1.55 -16.82 -10.38
C THR A 130 1.43 -15.47 -9.67
N MET A 131 2.52 -14.69 -9.56
CA MET A 131 2.50 -13.41 -8.88
C MET A 131 1.60 -12.40 -9.59
N ARG A 132 0.78 -11.69 -8.81
CA ARG A 132 -0.07 -10.62 -9.30
C ARG A 132 0.57 -9.27 -9.00
N PHE A 133 0.72 -8.46 -10.03
CA PHE A 133 1.35 -7.16 -9.93
C PHE A 133 0.32 -6.03 -9.90
N VAL A 134 0.64 -4.99 -9.15
CA VAL A 134 -0.13 -3.75 -9.12
C VAL A 134 0.38 -2.84 -10.24
N ALA A 135 -0.53 -2.32 -11.06
CA ALA A 135 -0.17 -1.39 -12.12
C ALA A 135 0.42 -0.08 -11.56
N VAL A 136 1.49 0.40 -12.16
CA VAL A 136 2.06 1.72 -11.83
C VAL A 136 1.07 2.79 -12.26
N LYS A 137 0.62 3.62 -11.31
CA LYS A 137 -0.32 4.72 -11.60
C LYS A 137 0.39 5.87 -12.30
N SER A 138 -0.27 6.46 -13.31
CA SER A 138 0.15 7.74 -13.88
C SER A 138 0.05 8.86 -12.83
N GLU A 139 0.76 9.96 -13.06
CA GLU A 139 0.67 11.15 -12.18
C GLU A 139 -0.77 11.69 -12.12
N ALA A 140 -1.48 11.72 -13.24
CA ALA A 140 -2.87 12.16 -13.30
C ALA A 140 -3.79 11.27 -12.45
N LYS A 141 -3.67 9.93 -12.56
CA LYS A 141 -4.43 9.00 -11.70
C LYS A 141 -4.06 9.15 -10.21
N GLN A 142 -2.79 9.36 -9.92
CA GLN A 142 -2.34 9.56 -8.55
C GLN A 142 -2.86 10.88 -7.97
N ALA A 143 -2.83 11.97 -8.76
CA ALA A 143 -3.41 13.25 -8.37
C ALA A 143 -4.93 13.15 -8.13
N SER A 144 -5.65 12.46 -9.02
CA SER A 144 -7.09 12.20 -8.83
C SER A 144 -7.38 11.41 -7.56
N ALA A 145 -6.48 10.52 -7.15
CA ALA A 145 -6.65 9.75 -5.91
C ALA A 145 -6.44 10.57 -4.63
N VAL A 146 -5.74 11.71 -4.70
CA VAL A 146 -5.46 12.56 -3.52
C VAL A 146 -6.75 13.12 -2.93
N ILE A 147 -7.72 13.51 -3.77
CA ILE A 147 -8.99 14.09 -3.30
C ILE A 147 -9.73 13.15 -2.33
N PHE A 148 -9.77 11.85 -2.61
CA PHE A 148 -10.43 10.86 -1.76
C PHE A 148 -9.71 10.69 -0.43
N ARG A 149 -8.37 10.63 -0.44
CA ARG A 149 -7.56 10.52 0.78
C ARG A 149 -7.69 11.76 1.65
N THR A 150 -7.68 12.95 1.04
CA THR A 150 -7.90 14.20 1.76
C THR A 150 -9.28 14.22 2.42
N ARG A 151 -10.30 13.82 1.65
CA ARG A 151 -11.66 13.71 2.17
C ARG A 151 -11.75 12.75 3.36
N ASP A 152 -11.14 11.57 3.26
CA ASP A 152 -11.14 10.57 4.33
C ASP A 152 -10.50 11.11 5.61
N VAL A 153 -9.38 11.83 5.50
CA VAL A 153 -8.74 12.49 6.64
C VAL A 153 -9.68 13.49 7.29
N LEU A 154 -10.32 14.39 6.51
CA LEU A 154 -11.23 15.39 7.04
C LEU A 154 -12.48 14.77 7.69
N VAL A 155 -13.04 13.73 7.08
CA VAL A 155 -14.18 12.98 7.65
C VAL A 155 -13.78 12.27 8.94
N GLY A 156 -12.58 11.69 9.00
CA GLY A 156 -12.02 11.08 10.21
C GLY A 156 -11.86 12.11 11.34
N GLN A 157 -11.25 13.25 11.06
CA GLN A 157 -11.08 14.36 12.01
C GLN A 157 -12.43 14.91 12.49
N ARG A 158 -13.39 15.10 11.58
CA ARG A 158 -14.76 15.51 11.92
C ARG A 158 -15.41 14.54 12.91
N THR A 159 -15.30 13.25 12.66
CA THR A 159 -15.85 12.20 13.53
C THR A 159 -15.18 12.22 14.90
N GLN A 160 -13.87 12.39 14.95
CA GLN A 160 -13.10 12.50 16.18
C GLN A 160 -13.55 13.71 17.01
N LEU A 161 -13.70 14.90 16.38
CA LEU A 161 -14.18 16.10 17.07
C LEU A 161 -15.59 15.95 17.61
N ILE A 162 -16.52 15.38 16.83
CA ILE A 162 -17.89 15.12 17.27
C ILE A 162 -17.89 14.23 18.51
N ASN A 163 -17.07 13.19 18.54
CA ASN A 163 -16.97 12.28 19.67
C ASN A 163 -16.33 12.97 20.90
N ALA A 164 -15.30 13.78 20.69
CA ALA A 164 -14.68 14.56 21.76
C ALA A 164 -15.67 15.54 22.38
N ILE A 165 -16.41 16.30 21.57
CA ILE A 165 -17.45 17.24 22.04
C ILE A 165 -18.53 16.49 22.82
N ARG A 166 -19.00 15.33 22.34
CA ARG A 166 -19.97 14.49 23.07
C ARG A 166 -19.44 14.03 24.41
N GLY A 167 -18.18 13.59 24.47
CA GLY A 167 -17.52 13.17 25.69
C GLY A 167 -17.48 14.31 26.73
N HIS A 168 -17.05 15.49 26.31
CA HIS A 168 -17.01 16.64 27.19
C HIS A 168 -18.40 17.09 27.68
N LEU A 169 -19.42 17.08 26.83
CA LEU A 169 -20.79 17.41 27.24
C LEU A 169 -21.35 16.39 28.24
N ALA A 170 -21.00 15.11 28.08
CA ALA A 170 -21.43 14.05 29.00
C ALA A 170 -20.89 14.25 30.41
N GLU A 171 -19.69 14.83 30.59
CA GLU A 171 -19.15 15.20 31.92
C GLU A 171 -20.00 16.23 32.66
N TYR A 172 -20.82 16.97 31.93
CA TYR A 172 -21.81 17.94 32.48
C TYR A 172 -23.24 17.40 32.44
N GLY A 173 -23.43 16.08 32.26
CA GLY A 173 -24.74 15.45 32.21
C GLY A 173 -25.54 15.72 30.94
N GLN A 174 -24.95 16.38 29.93
CA GLN A 174 -25.61 16.71 28.67
C GLN A 174 -25.38 15.60 27.66
N ILE A 175 -26.43 14.82 27.37
CA ILE A 175 -26.38 13.67 26.45
C ILE A 175 -27.08 14.01 25.13
N VAL A 176 -26.34 13.88 24.03
CA VAL A 176 -26.87 14.02 22.67
C VAL A 176 -26.79 12.67 21.94
N PRO A 177 -27.86 12.20 21.30
CA PRO A 177 -27.84 10.94 20.54
C PRO A 177 -26.77 10.89 19.49
N GLN A 178 -26.33 9.67 19.12
CA GLN A 178 -25.36 9.46 18.07
C GLN A 178 -25.99 9.67 16.67
N GLY A 179 -25.16 9.93 15.69
CA GLY A 179 -25.52 10.07 14.30
C GLY A 179 -25.36 11.50 13.74
N PRO A 180 -25.22 11.62 12.41
CA PRO A 180 -25.01 12.91 11.74
C PRO A 180 -26.18 13.90 11.94
N ALA A 181 -27.42 13.40 12.04
CA ALA A 181 -28.61 14.21 12.22
C ALA A 181 -28.64 14.99 13.56
N HIS A 182 -27.82 14.59 14.52
CA HIS A 182 -27.80 15.22 15.86
C HIS A 182 -26.61 16.17 16.08
N VAL A 183 -25.78 16.42 15.06
CA VAL A 183 -24.60 17.27 15.18
C VAL A 183 -24.99 18.73 15.44
N GLU A 184 -26.01 19.23 14.74
CA GLU A 184 -26.51 20.60 14.95
C GLU A 184 -27.07 20.78 16.36
N ARG A 185 -27.76 19.76 16.90
CA ARG A 185 -28.22 19.79 18.30
C ARG A 185 -27.06 19.83 19.29
N LEU A 186 -25.97 19.12 18.98
CA LEU A 186 -24.75 19.13 19.78
C LEU A 186 -24.13 20.54 19.82
N ILE A 187 -24.06 21.20 18.67
CA ILE A 187 -23.56 22.58 18.54
C ILE A 187 -24.46 23.56 19.29
N ALA A 188 -25.77 23.46 19.07
CA ALA A 188 -26.75 24.36 19.71
C ALA A 188 -26.67 24.30 21.24
N GLN A 189 -26.43 23.14 21.87
CA GLN A 189 -26.27 23.03 23.32
C GLN A 189 -25.05 23.80 23.85
N ILE A 190 -23.95 23.87 23.07
CA ILE A 190 -22.76 24.62 23.47
C ILE A 190 -22.97 26.12 23.29
N GLU A 191 -23.66 26.52 22.23
CA GLU A 191 -23.90 27.91 21.87
C GLU A 191 -25.04 28.56 22.66
N ASP A 192 -25.91 27.77 23.29
CA ASP A 192 -26.99 28.24 24.12
C ASP A 192 -26.46 28.94 25.39
N PRO A 193 -26.66 30.25 25.55
CA PRO A 193 -26.26 30.97 26.76
C PRO A 193 -26.96 30.47 28.02
N ALA A 194 -28.15 29.90 27.88
CA ALA A 194 -28.96 29.40 28.99
C ALA A 194 -28.58 27.94 29.42
N SER A 195 -27.65 27.32 28.70
CA SER A 195 -27.19 25.97 29.09
C SER A 195 -26.38 26.00 30.40
N ASP A 196 -26.49 24.95 31.21
CA ASP A 196 -25.79 24.78 32.50
C ASP A 196 -24.28 24.58 32.38
N LEU A 197 -23.72 24.79 31.18
CA LEU A 197 -22.28 24.67 30.97
C LEU A 197 -21.50 25.80 31.66
N PRO A 198 -20.46 25.48 32.46
CA PRO A 198 -19.57 26.50 32.99
C PRO A 198 -18.97 27.37 31.86
N PRO A 199 -18.84 28.72 32.07
CA PRO A 199 -18.34 29.60 31.02
C PRO A 199 -17.00 29.18 30.40
N ALA A 200 -16.07 28.67 31.23
CA ALA A 200 -14.77 28.20 30.76
C ALA A 200 -14.89 26.94 29.88
N ALA A 201 -15.79 26.01 30.23
CA ALA A 201 -16.04 24.80 29.42
C ALA A 201 -16.70 25.20 28.10
N ARG A 202 -17.70 26.08 28.13
CA ARG A 202 -18.35 26.58 26.92
C ARG A 202 -17.37 27.27 25.99
N ALA A 203 -16.50 28.16 26.49
CA ALA A 203 -15.48 28.82 25.68
C ALA A 203 -14.53 27.83 25.01
N SER A 204 -14.08 26.80 25.73
CA SER A 204 -13.21 25.75 25.16
C SER A 204 -13.92 24.91 24.12
N LEU A 205 -15.18 24.52 24.37
CA LEU A 205 -15.99 23.76 23.42
C LEU A 205 -16.34 24.53 22.17
N ALA A 206 -16.52 25.86 22.28
CA ALA A 206 -16.75 26.74 21.13
C ALA A 206 -15.57 26.71 20.14
N VAL A 207 -14.34 26.54 20.60
CA VAL A 207 -13.17 26.36 19.71
C VAL A 207 -13.30 25.07 18.90
N LEU A 208 -13.72 23.98 19.55
CA LEU A 208 -13.94 22.70 18.86
C LEU A 208 -15.09 22.80 17.85
N VAL A 209 -16.17 23.53 18.19
CA VAL A 209 -17.29 23.79 17.26
C VAL A 209 -16.82 24.59 16.05
N GLY A 210 -16.01 25.63 16.22
CA GLY A 210 -15.43 26.37 15.11
C GLY A 210 -14.60 25.51 14.18
N THR A 211 -13.75 24.64 14.74
CA THR A 211 -12.97 23.66 13.97
C THR A 211 -13.88 22.66 13.25
N LEU A 212 -14.94 22.18 13.90
CA LEU A 212 -15.90 21.24 13.31
C LEU A 212 -16.61 21.85 12.10
N ARG A 213 -17.07 23.08 12.19
CA ARG A 213 -17.68 23.81 11.08
C ARG A 213 -16.72 23.96 9.91
N HIS A 214 -15.49 24.34 10.18
CA HIS A 214 -14.48 24.43 9.12
C HIS A 214 -14.25 23.08 8.42
N LEU A 215 -14.15 21.97 9.16
CA LEU A 215 -14.04 20.63 8.55
C LEU A 215 -15.27 20.24 7.73
N GLN A 216 -16.47 20.65 8.15
CA GLN A 216 -17.70 20.42 7.38
C GLN A 216 -17.68 21.18 6.06
N GLU A 217 -17.29 22.46 6.07
CA GLU A 217 -17.15 23.30 4.87
C GLU A 217 -16.12 22.72 3.89
N GLN A 218 -14.94 22.34 4.37
CA GLN A 218 -13.91 21.75 3.52
C GLN A 218 -14.35 20.40 2.93
N THR A 219 -15.03 19.57 3.72
CA THR A 219 -15.56 18.29 3.23
C THR A 219 -16.64 18.52 2.16
N ALA A 220 -17.53 19.48 2.36
CA ALA A 220 -18.56 19.84 1.39
C ALA A 220 -17.96 20.38 0.07
N ALA A 221 -16.90 21.18 0.15
CA ALA A 221 -16.18 21.66 -1.03
C ALA A 221 -15.56 20.49 -1.85
N LEU A 222 -14.95 19.52 -1.16
CA LEU A 222 -14.43 18.31 -1.85
C LEU A 222 -15.54 17.46 -2.44
N ASP A 223 -16.68 17.33 -1.77
CA ASP A 223 -17.85 16.59 -2.28
C ASP A 223 -18.42 17.28 -3.53
N ALA A 224 -18.47 18.60 -3.56
CA ALA A 224 -18.88 19.37 -4.74
C ALA A 224 -17.91 19.18 -5.92
N GLU A 225 -16.61 19.19 -5.67
CA GLU A 225 -15.58 18.94 -6.68
C GLU A 225 -15.68 17.51 -7.25
N ILE A 226 -15.87 16.51 -6.39
CA ILE A 226 -16.09 15.11 -6.80
C ILE A 226 -17.34 14.99 -7.66
N ALA A 227 -18.44 15.67 -7.28
CA ALA A 227 -19.68 15.66 -8.05
C ALA A 227 -19.51 16.34 -9.43
N ALA A 228 -18.73 17.42 -9.50
CA ALA A 228 -18.41 18.10 -10.75
C ALA A 228 -17.58 17.17 -11.68
N ARG A 229 -16.56 16.52 -11.15
CA ARG A 229 -15.74 15.53 -11.90
C ARG A 229 -16.58 14.36 -12.40
N ALA A 230 -17.51 13.84 -11.58
CA ALA A 230 -18.40 12.76 -11.98
C ALA A 230 -19.26 13.14 -13.19
N LYS A 231 -19.75 14.38 -13.25
CA LYS A 231 -20.53 14.89 -14.38
C LYS A 231 -19.69 15.09 -15.64
N ALA A 232 -18.45 15.47 -15.50
CA ALA A 232 -17.53 15.75 -16.62
C ALA A 232 -16.92 14.46 -17.23
N ASN A 233 -16.88 13.35 -16.49
CA ASN A 233 -16.23 12.10 -16.92
C ASN A 233 -17.25 11.09 -17.42
N ASP A 234 -17.11 10.62 -18.67
CA ASP A 234 -18.05 9.68 -19.31
C ASP A 234 -18.11 8.32 -18.60
N THR A 235 -16.97 7.82 -18.14
CA THR A 235 -16.90 6.55 -17.39
C THR A 235 -17.65 6.67 -16.07
N ALA A 236 -17.45 7.76 -15.33
CA ALA A 236 -18.17 8.01 -14.09
C ALA A 236 -19.68 8.16 -14.32
N ARG A 237 -20.09 8.86 -15.39
CA ARG A 237 -21.52 8.98 -15.77
C ARG A 237 -22.16 7.62 -16.07
N ARG A 238 -21.44 6.76 -16.79
CA ARG A 238 -21.90 5.38 -17.07
C ARG A 238 -22.00 4.54 -15.78
N LEU A 239 -21.03 4.65 -14.88
CA LEU A 239 -21.07 3.95 -13.58
C LEU A 239 -22.25 4.43 -12.72
N MET A 240 -22.57 5.71 -12.74
CA MET A 240 -23.73 6.25 -12.00
C MET A 240 -25.10 5.78 -12.51
N SER A 241 -25.18 5.16 -13.69
CA SER A 241 -26.42 4.51 -14.14
C SER A 241 -26.74 3.22 -13.37
N VAL A 242 -25.77 2.67 -12.62
CA VAL A 242 -25.97 1.49 -11.79
C VAL A 242 -26.55 1.91 -10.44
N PRO A 243 -27.70 1.35 -10.00
CA PRO A 243 -28.29 1.65 -8.71
C PRO A 243 -27.28 1.48 -7.56
N GLY A 244 -27.20 2.48 -6.67
CA GLY A 244 -26.29 2.49 -5.53
C GLY A 244 -24.89 3.06 -5.83
N ILE A 245 -24.53 3.35 -7.08
CA ILE A 245 -23.28 4.02 -7.43
C ILE A 245 -23.55 5.53 -7.58
N GLY A 246 -23.16 6.29 -6.55
CA GLY A 246 -23.19 7.75 -6.58
C GLY A 246 -21.89 8.37 -7.11
N PRO A 247 -21.82 9.72 -7.20
CA PRO A 247 -20.66 10.44 -7.72
C PRO A 247 -19.33 10.05 -7.03
N LEU A 248 -19.35 9.90 -5.71
CA LEU A 248 -18.17 9.52 -4.94
C LEU A 248 -17.61 8.15 -5.36
N ILE A 249 -18.49 7.14 -5.47
CA ILE A 249 -18.08 5.78 -5.83
C ILE A 249 -17.65 5.73 -7.29
N ALA A 250 -18.40 6.37 -8.19
CA ALA A 250 -18.09 6.38 -9.62
C ALA A 250 -16.72 7.00 -9.93
N THR A 251 -16.42 8.16 -9.35
CA THR A 251 -15.13 8.83 -9.52
C THR A 251 -14.00 8.11 -8.79
N ALA A 252 -14.27 7.49 -7.64
CA ALA A 252 -13.28 6.67 -6.95
C ALA A 252 -12.88 5.43 -7.76
N ILE A 253 -13.84 4.75 -8.37
CA ILE A 253 -13.57 3.61 -9.27
C ILE A 253 -12.71 4.08 -10.45
N GLU A 254 -13.08 5.16 -11.12
CA GLU A 254 -12.33 5.70 -12.26
C GLU A 254 -10.88 6.05 -11.87
N ALA A 255 -10.66 6.72 -10.73
CA ALA A 255 -9.35 7.16 -10.29
C ALA A 255 -8.47 6.04 -9.71
N LEU A 256 -9.07 5.05 -9.06
CA LEU A 256 -8.33 4.06 -8.26
C LEU A 256 -8.24 2.69 -8.93
N ALA A 257 -9.24 2.31 -9.73
CA ALA A 257 -9.25 0.98 -10.33
C ALA A 257 -8.09 0.81 -11.33
N PRO A 258 -7.46 -0.37 -11.32
CA PRO A 258 -6.55 -0.75 -12.40
C PRO A 258 -7.31 -0.82 -13.73
N PRO A 259 -6.59 -0.92 -14.88
CA PRO A 259 -7.23 -1.14 -16.17
C PRO A 259 -8.19 -2.33 -16.14
N VAL A 260 -9.33 -2.23 -16.85
CA VAL A 260 -10.39 -3.24 -16.81
C VAL A 260 -9.90 -4.62 -17.26
N GLU A 261 -8.92 -4.67 -18.13
CA GLU A 261 -8.25 -5.89 -18.64
C GLU A 261 -7.52 -6.69 -17.54
N THR A 262 -7.25 -6.05 -16.39
CA THR A 262 -6.67 -6.70 -15.21
C THR A 262 -7.64 -7.70 -14.57
N PHE A 263 -8.96 -7.49 -14.77
CA PHE A 263 -9.98 -8.34 -14.20
C PHE A 263 -10.45 -9.39 -15.20
N ARG A 264 -10.43 -10.66 -14.82
CA ARG A 264 -10.94 -11.77 -15.66
C ARG A 264 -12.45 -11.80 -15.72
N SER A 265 -13.12 -11.25 -14.70
CA SER A 265 -14.58 -11.28 -14.55
C SER A 265 -15.06 -10.15 -13.63
N GLY A 266 -16.36 -9.87 -13.65
CA GLY A 266 -17.00 -8.97 -12.70
C GLY A 266 -16.85 -9.42 -11.24
N ARG A 267 -16.70 -10.72 -10.98
CA ARG A 267 -16.43 -11.27 -9.63
C ARG A 267 -15.04 -10.83 -9.13
N ASP A 268 -14.03 -10.81 -9.99
CA ASP A 268 -12.69 -10.34 -9.63
C ASP A 268 -12.72 -8.85 -9.29
N PHE A 269 -13.47 -8.05 -10.03
CA PHE A 269 -13.71 -6.65 -9.72
C PHE A 269 -14.45 -6.47 -8.38
N ALA A 270 -15.52 -7.25 -8.15
CA ALA A 270 -16.23 -7.23 -6.88
C ALA A 270 -15.33 -7.60 -5.69
N ALA A 271 -14.46 -8.58 -5.86
CA ALA A 271 -13.46 -8.96 -4.85
C ALA A 271 -12.45 -7.82 -4.61
N TRP A 272 -12.01 -7.13 -5.67
CA TRP A 272 -11.09 -6.00 -5.58
C TRP A 272 -11.66 -4.83 -4.78
N ILE A 273 -12.96 -4.51 -4.95
CA ILE A 273 -13.65 -3.47 -4.17
C ILE A 273 -14.12 -3.94 -2.79
N GLY A 274 -13.80 -5.17 -2.39
CA GLY A 274 -14.13 -5.72 -1.08
C GLY A 274 -15.56 -6.29 -0.96
N LEU A 275 -16.31 -6.40 -2.05
CA LEU A 275 -17.64 -7.02 -2.08
C LEU A 275 -17.54 -8.54 -2.15
N THR A 276 -16.91 -9.14 -1.16
CA THR A 276 -16.82 -10.60 -1.01
C THR A 276 -17.74 -11.07 0.11
N PRO A 277 -18.51 -12.15 -0.08
CA PRO A 277 -19.26 -12.76 1.01
C PRO A 277 -18.31 -13.14 2.16
N VAL A 278 -18.66 -12.77 3.38
CA VAL A 278 -17.94 -13.23 4.55
C VAL A 278 -18.22 -14.72 4.69
N GLN A 279 -17.22 -15.56 4.42
CA GLN A 279 -17.32 -17.00 4.68
C GLN A 279 -17.21 -17.24 6.19
N ARG A 280 -18.33 -17.59 6.79
CA ARG A 280 -18.36 -18.15 8.15
C ARG A 280 -18.35 -19.67 8.02
N LEU A 281 -17.17 -20.27 7.94
CA LEU A 281 -17.01 -21.72 8.04
C LEU A 281 -17.20 -22.09 9.53
N SER A 282 -18.40 -22.43 9.92
CA SER A 282 -18.67 -23.09 11.19
C SER A 282 -18.35 -24.58 11.02
N LEU A 283 -17.45 -25.12 11.83
CA LEU A 283 -17.12 -26.55 11.86
C LEU A 283 -18.33 -27.44 12.20
N ILE A 284 -19.44 -26.85 12.64
CA ILE A 284 -20.71 -27.54 12.99
C ILE A 284 -21.48 -27.96 11.72
N HIS A 285 -21.20 -27.41 10.55
CA HIS A 285 -21.88 -27.74 9.30
C HIS A 285 -21.17 -28.82 8.46
N ILE A 286 -20.15 -29.48 8.99
CA ILE A 286 -19.67 -30.76 8.49
C ILE A 286 -20.44 -31.88 9.19
N SER A 287 -21.76 -31.85 9.14
CA SER A 287 -22.58 -32.98 9.48
C SER A 287 -22.99 -33.68 8.19
N GLU A 288 -22.57 -34.93 8.12
CA GLU A 288 -22.89 -36.02 7.23
C GLU A 288 -23.91 -35.81 6.10
N PRO A 289 -23.62 -36.26 4.87
CA PRO A 289 -24.64 -36.33 3.84
C PRO A 289 -25.72 -37.31 4.31
N THR A 290 -26.89 -36.80 4.59
CA THR A 290 -28.10 -37.63 4.73
C THR A 290 -28.27 -38.46 3.47
N ARG A 291 -28.24 -39.77 3.66
CA ARG A 291 -28.54 -40.81 2.65
C ARG A 291 -29.92 -40.64 2.07
#